data_24e0ee881ec996dbd6b62c32533796f2
#
_entry.id   24e0ee881ec996dbd6b62c32533796f2
#
_cell.length_a   1.000
_cell.length_b   1.000
_cell.length_c   1.000
_cell.angle_alpha   90.00
_cell.angle_beta   90.00
_cell.angle_gamma   90.00
#
_symmetry.space_group_name_H-M   'P 1'
#
loop_
_entity.id
_entity.type
_entity.pdbx_description
1 polymer ?
#
loop_
_entity_poly.entity_id
_entity_poly.type
_entity_poly.pdbx_seq_one_letter_code
_entity_poly.pdbx_strand_id
1 'polypeptide(L)'
;MYYLLDTNICIYLIKKRPPGVLERFRQYSPKDVGISTITLFELQHGVEKSQYKQRSEDALAKFILPLNLIDLDRFAAEEAAVIRAQLEKKGLSIGPYDLLIAGLAKSQNSEKPETYTG
;
A
#
# COMPACT_ATOMS: atom_id res chain seq x y z
N MET A 1 12.12 0.78 8.33
CA MET A 1 10.69 0.48 8.23
C MET A 1 9.99 1.56 7.40
N TYR A 2 9.15 1.14 6.48
CA TYR A 2 8.41 2.09 5.65
C TYR A 2 7.03 2.35 6.24
N TYR A 3 6.55 3.58 6.05
CA TYR A 3 5.14 3.89 6.28
C TYR A 3 4.39 3.43 5.06
N LEU A 4 3.69 2.31 5.18
CA LEU A 4 3.00 1.70 4.05
C LEU A 4 1.61 2.32 3.90
N LEU A 5 1.38 2.95 2.76
CA LEU A 5 0.09 3.60 2.48
C LEU A 5 -0.89 2.60 1.89
N ASP A 6 -2.14 2.65 2.36
CA ASP A 6 -3.19 1.86 1.72
C ASP A 6 -3.72 2.57 0.48
N THR A 7 -4.51 1.86 -0.31
CA THR A 7 -5.03 2.37 -1.57
C THR A 7 -5.88 3.63 -1.40
N ASN A 8 -6.71 3.67 -0.36
CA ASN A 8 -7.59 4.82 -0.14
C ASN A 8 -6.80 6.07 0.18
N ILE A 9 -5.77 5.96 1.02
CA ILE A 9 -4.91 7.09 1.34
C ILE A 9 -4.21 7.58 0.08
N CYS A 10 -3.72 6.67 -0.77
CA CYS A 10 -3.10 7.03 -2.03
C CYS A 10 -4.06 7.82 -2.92
N ILE A 11 -5.31 7.39 -3.02
CA ILE A 11 -6.32 8.09 -3.82
C ILE A 11 -6.53 9.50 -3.29
N TYR A 12 -6.66 9.66 -1.97
CA TYR A 12 -6.82 10.96 -1.36
C TYR A 12 -5.64 11.88 -1.64
N LEU A 13 -4.42 11.36 -1.55
CA LEU A 13 -3.22 12.14 -1.81
C LEU A 13 -3.11 12.56 -3.26
N ILE A 14 -3.42 11.67 -4.19
CA ILE A 14 -3.39 11.97 -5.62
C ILE A 14 -4.41 13.07 -5.95
N LYS A 15 -5.61 12.97 -5.37
CA LYS A 15 -6.68 13.95 -5.57
C LYS A 15 -6.53 15.18 -4.69
N LYS A 16 -5.59 15.15 -3.76
CA LYS A 16 -5.36 16.23 -2.79
C LYS A 16 -6.60 16.54 -1.96
N ARG A 17 -7.32 15.50 -1.57
CA ARG A 17 -8.55 15.59 -0.78
C ARG A 17 -8.63 14.45 0.23
N PRO A 18 -9.09 14.71 1.45
CA PRO A 18 -9.30 16.05 2.03
C PRO A 18 -7.97 16.73 2.35
N PRO A 19 -7.93 18.06 2.53
CA PRO A 19 -6.67 18.79 2.76
C PRO A 19 -5.85 18.27 3.93
N GLY A 20 -6.49 17.80 5.00
CA GLY A 20 -5.80 17.29 6.17
C GLY A 20 -4.92 16.07 5.89
N VAL A 21 -5.27 15.27 4.89
CA VAL A 21 -4.47 14.09 4.51
C VAL A 21 -3.13 14.52 3.96
N LEU A 22 -3.13 15.54 3.10
CA LEU A 22 -1.88 16.07 2.52
C LEU A 22 -0.98 16.66 3.60
N GLU A 23 -1.55 17.38 4.55
CA GLU A 23 -0.79 17.95 5.67
C GLU A 23 -0.10 16.86 6.48
N ARG A 24 -0.80 15.79 6.79
CA ARG A 24 -0.22 14.67 7.53
C ARG A 24 0.90 14.01 6.74
N PHE A 25 0.71 13.85 5.44
CA PHE A 25 1.70 13.20 4.58
C PHE A 25 3.01 13.98 4.54
N ARG A 26 2.93 15.30 4.59
CA ARG A 26 4.11 16.16 4.54
C ARG A 26 5.05 16.00 5.74
N GLN A 27 4.57 15.35 6.81
CA GLN A 27 5.41 15.08 7.97
C GLN A 27 6.43 13.97 7.71
N TYR A 28 6.22 13.19 6.66
CA TYR A 28 7.08 12.05 6.35
C TYR A 28 7.95 12.36 5.14
N SER A 29 9.20 11.87 5.21
CA SER A 29 10.06 11.93 4.05
C SER A 29 9.59 10.90 3.02
N PRO A 30 9.48 11.26 1.73
CA PRO A 30 9.05 10.29 0.71
C PRO A 30 9.87 9.01 0.71
N LYS A 31 11.15 9.08 1.05
CA LYS A 31 12.02 7.89 1.11
C LYS A 31 11.60 6.90 2.19
N ASP A 32 10.82 7.35 3.18
CA ASP A 32 10.34 6.50 4.26
C ASP A 32 8.92 6.00 4.01
N VAL A 33 8.33 6.37 2.88
CA VAL A 33 6.97 6.00 2.53
C VAL A 33 6.99 4.96 1.42
N GLY A 34 6.16 3.94 1.58
CA GLY A 34 6.06 2.88 0.59
C GLY A 34 4.63 2.58 0.21
N ILE A 35 4.47 2.02 -0.97
CA ILE A 35 3.22 1.42 -1.41
C ILE A 35 3.52 0.00 -1.88
N SER A 36 2.55 -0.87 -1.68
CA SER A 36 2.68 -2.25 -2.14
C SER A 36 2.38 -2.35 -3.63
N THR A 37 2.91 -3.40 -4.27
CA THR A 37 2.53 -3.72 -5.65
C THR A 37 1.05 -4.03 -5.76
N ILE A 38 0.41 -4.48 -4.67
CA ILE A 38 -1.04 -4.68 -4.63
C ILE A 38 -1.76 -3.32 -4.76
N THR A 39 -1.31 -2.33 -4.00
CA THR A 39 -1.87 -0.97 -4.10
C THR A 39 -1.63 -0.40 -5.50
N LEU A 40 -0.43 -0.60 -6.04
CA LEU A 40 -0.14 -0.17 -7.40
C LEU A 40 -1.11 -0.79 -8.41
N PHE A 41 -1.38 -2.08 -8.27
CA PHE A 41 -2.35 -2.77 -9.12
C PHE A 41 -3.71 -2.09 -9.05
N GLU A 42 -4.20 -1.80 -7.86
CA GLU A 42 -5.50 -1.16 -7.68
C GLU A 42 -5.54 0.24 -8.29
N LEU A 43 -4.48 1.01 -8.09
CA LEU A 43 -4.37 2.37 -8.65
C LEU A 43 -4.29 2.33 -10.18
N GLN A 44 -3.52 1.41 -10.72
CA GLN A 44 -3.38 1.25 -12.17
C GLN A 44 -4.70 0.81 -12.80
N HIS A 45 -5.44 -0.06 -12.12
CA HIS A 45 -6.76 -0.45 -12.57
C HIS A 45 -7.69 0.76 -12.66
N GLY A 46 -7.62 1.66 -11.67
CA GLY A 46 -8.37 2.91 -11.71
C GLY A 46 -8.01 3.78 -12.90
N VAL A 47 -6.72 3.83 -13.25
CA VAL A 47 -6.26 4.56 -14.43
C VAL A 47 -6.87 3.95 -15.70
N GLU A 48 -6.81 2.62 -15.83
CA GLU A 48 -7.27 1.94 -17.04
C GLU A 48 -8.74 2.15 -17.32
N LYS A 49 -9.55 2.32 -16.30
CA LYS A 49 -10.99 2.55 -16.48
C LYS A 49 -11.39 4.03 -16.41
N SER A 50 -10.43 4.94 -16.31
CA SER A 50 -10.70 6.37 -16.26
C SER A 50 -11.05 6.89 -17.65
N GLN A 51 -12.01 7.81 -17.72
CA GLN A 51 -12.32 8.47 -18.99
C GLN A 51 -11.26 9.52 -19.35
N TYR A 52 -10.38 9.86 -18.41
CA TYR A 52 -9.23 10.75 -18.64
C TYR A 52 -7.94 9.99 -18.38
N LYS A 53 -7.78 8.89 -19.12
CA LYS A 53 -6.73 7.93 -18.88
C LYS A 53 -5.33 8.55 -18.84
N GLN A 54 -4.98 9.37 -19.83
CA GLN A 54 -3.65 9.95 -19.87
C GLN A 54 -3.36 10.86 -18.68
N ARG A 55 -4.33 11.68 -18.29
CA ARG A 55 -4.20 12.56 -17.14
C ARG A 55 -4.02 11.73 -15.86
N SER A 56 -4.82 10.68 -15.72
CA SER A 56 -4.77 9.80 -14.55
C SER A 56 -3.45 9.06 -14.48
N GLU A 57 -2.95 8.60 -15.62
CA GLU A 57 -1.66 7.91 -15.70
C GLU A 57 -0.51 8.84 -15.31
N ASP A 58 -0.52 10.07 -15.82
CA ASP A 58 0.50 11.06 -15.47
C ASP A 58 0.48 11.39 -13.98
N ALA A 59 -0.71 11.53 -13.41
CA ALA A 59 -0.86 11.82 -12.00
C ALA A 59 -0.32 10.66 -11.14
N LEU A 60 -0.63 9.43 -11.53
CA LEU A 60 -0.13 8.25 -10.83
C LEU A 60 1.39 8.17 -10.91
N ALA A 61 1.95 8.36 -12.09
CA ALA A 61 3.40 8.32 -12.28
C ALA A 61 4.12 9.34 -11.39
N LYS A 62 3.61 10.55 -11.35
CA LYS A 62 4.19 11.59 -10.49
C LYS A 62 4.08 11.25 -9.01
N PHE A 63 2.96 10.65 -8.62
CA PHE A 63 2.75 10.29 -7.22
C PHE A 63 3.73 9.23 -6.74
N ILE A 64 3.93 8.18 -7.53
CA ILE A 64 4.76 7.05 -7.09
C ILE A 64 6.25 7.29 -7.26
N LEU A 65 6.64 8.23 -8.11
CA LEU A 65 8.05 8.45 -8.46
C LEU A 65 8.98 8.58 -7.23
N PRO A 66 8.65 9.37 -6.21
CA PRO A 66 9.52 9.51 -5.04
C PRO A 66 9.32 8.43 -3.98
N LEU A 67 8.35 7.54 -4.15
CA LEU A 67 8.00 6.56 -3.12
C LEU A 67 8.71 5.24 -3.36
N ASN A 68 8.73 4.42 -2.30
CA ASN A 68 9.26 3.06 -2.41
C ASN A 68 8.16 2.11 -2.83
N LEU A 69 8.43 1.30 -3.85
CA LEU A 69 7.50 0.26 -4.27
C LEU A 69 7.93 -1.05 -3.62
N ILE A 70 7.03 -1.67 -2.88
CA ILE A 70 7.34 -2.83 -2.07
C ILE A 70 6.57 -4.03 -2.60
N ASP A 71 7.33 -5.04 -3.01
CA ASP A 71 6.73 -6.26 -3.56
C ASP A 71 6.16 -7.14 -2.47
N LEU A 72 5.09 -7.86 -2.80
CA LEU A 72 4.56 -8.90 -1.95
C LEU A 72 5.50 -10.11 -2.07
N ASP A 73 6.34 -10.28 -1.04
CA ASP A 73 7.29 -11.37 -1.04
C ASP A 73 6.76 -12.60 -0.29
N ARG A 74 7.61 -13.61 -0.15
CA ARG A 74 7.27 -14.85 0.55
C ARG A 74 6.83 -14.58 1.99
N PHE A 75 7.55 -13.73 2.69
CA PHE A 75 7.24 -13.45 4.10
C PHE A 75 5.89 -12.77 4.25
N ALA A 76 5.59 -11.85 3.35
CA ALA A 76 4.29 -11.18 3.34
C ALA A 76 3.16 -12.17 3.08
N ALA A 77 3.37 -13.09 2.14
CA ALA A 77 2.37 -14.11 1.82
C ALA A 77 2.12 -15.02 3.02
N GLU A 78 3.17 -15.42 3.71
CA GLU A 78 3.04 -16.28 4.89
C GLU A 78 2.31 -15.56 6.03
N GLU A 79 2.62 -14.29 6.25
CA GLU A 79 1.93 -13.49 7.26
C GLU A 79 0.45 -13.29 6.92
N ALA A 80 0.15 -13.07 5.64
CA ALA A 80 -1.23 -12.92 5.19
C ALA A 80 -2.04 -14.20 5.47
N ALA A 81 -1.42 -15.36 5.24
CA ALA A 81 -2.06 -16.64 5.50
C ALA A 81 -2.38 -16.82 6.98
N VAL A 82 -1.47 -16.41 7.87
CA VAL A 82 -1.70 -16.45 9.31
C VAL A 82 -2.86 -15.54 9.70
N ILE A 83 -2.88 -14.32 9.18
CA ILE A 83 -3.95 -13.36 9.46
C ILE A 83 -5.30 -13.92 9.02
N ARG A 84 -5.35 -14.48 7.82
CA ARG A 84 -6.58 -15.06 7.27
C ARG A 84 -7.10 -16.17 8.16
N ALA A 85 -6.23 -17.08 8.57
CA ALA A 85 -6.62 -18.19 9.44
C ALA A 85 -7.17 -17.71 10.78
N GLN A 86 -6.52 -16.69 11.36
CA GLN A 86 -6.97 -16.11 12.62
C GLN A 86 -8.34 -15.44 12.49
N LEU A 87 -8.56 -14.71 11.39
CA LEU A 87 -9.85 -14.06 11.15
C LEU A 87 -10.96 -15.10 10.96
N GLU A 88 -10.69 -16.15 10.19
CA GLU A 88 -11.67 -17.20 9.95
C GLU A 88 -12.10 -17.88 11.24
N LYS A 89 -11.17 -18.10 12.17
CA LYS A 89 -11.48 -18.66 13.48
C LYS A 89 -12.44 -17.79 14.28
N LYS A 90 -12.40 -16.49 14.05
CA LYS A 90 -13.27 -15.53 14.73
C LYS A 90 -14.54 -15.25 13.94
N GLY A 91 -14.75 -15.93 12.82
CA GLY A 91 -15.90 -15.67 11.97
C GLY A 91 -15.85 -14.35 11.23
N LEU A 92 -14.64 -13.80 11.08
CA LEU A 92 -14.43 -12.51 10.42
C LEU A 92 -13.74 -12.71 9.08
N SER A 93 -13.92 -11.73 8.19
CA SER A 93 -13.22 -11.73 6.90
C SER A 93 -12.94 -10.30 6.48
N ILE A 94 -11.90 -10.14 5.65
CA ILE A 94 -11.60 -8.87 4.99
C ILE A 94 -11.37 -9.17 3.52
N GLY A 95 -11.40 -8.14 2.68
CA GLY A 95 -11.17 -8.31 1.25
C GLY A 95 -9.79 -8.89 0.98
N PRO A 96 -9.63 -9.65 -0.12
CA PRO A 96 -8.37 -10.34 -0.40
C PRO A 96 -7.19 -9.38 -0.57
N TYR A 97 -7.38 -8.23 -1.20
CA TYR A 97 -6.29 -7.28 -1.37
C TYR A 97 -5.88 -6.64 -0.06
N ASP A 98 -6.86 -6.28 0.77
CA ASP A 98 -6.58 -5.72 2.09
C ASP A 98 -5.84 -6.72 2.96
N LEU A 99 -6.19 -8.00 2.83
CA LEU A 99 -5.53 -9.08 3.55
C LEU A 99 -4.05 -9.17 3.15
N LEU A 100 -3.77 -9.09 1.86
CA LEU A 100 -2.38 -9.16 1.36
C LEU A 100 -1.58 -7.94 1.79
N ILE A 101 -2.19 -6.76 1.77
CA ILE A 101 -1.53 -5.53 2.22
C ILE A 101 -1.24 -5.62 3.72
N ALA A 102 -2.18 -6.15 4.50
CA ALA A 102 -1.97 -6.36 5.94
C ALA A 102 -0.82 -7.32 6.21
N GLY A 103 -0.75 -8.40 5.43
CA GLY A 103 0.35 -9.37 5.53
C GLY A 103 1.70 -8.72 5.23
N LEU A 104 1.74 -7.89 4.20
CA LEU A 104 2.96 -7.16 3.86
C LEU A 104 3.36 -6.21 4.97
N ALA A 105 2.41 -5.42 5.49
CA ALA A 105 2.68 -4.49 6.58
C ALA A 105 3.22 -5.21 7.81
N LYS A 106 2.59 -6.33 8.17
CA LYS A 106 3.04 -7.11 9.32
C LYS A 106 4.43 -7.69 9.09
N SER A 107 4.72 -8.18 7.89
CA SER A 107 6.03 -8.74 7.58
C SER A 107 7.14 -7.69 7.72
N GLN A 108 6.83 -6.43 7.42
CA GLN A 108 7.78 -5.33 7.56
C GLN A 108 8.00 -4.93 9.00
N ASN A 109 7.03 -5.16 9.86
CA ASN A 109 7.13 -4.83 11.28
C ASN A 109 7.62 -6.01 12.12
N SER A 110 7.70 -7.21 11.54
CA SER A 110 8.17 -8.37 12.24
C SER A 110 9.69 -8.32 12.43
N GLU A 111 10.17 -8.97 13.48
CA GLU A 111 11.60 -9.14 13.67
C GLU A 111 12.14 -10.05 12.59
N LYS A 112 13.10 -9.55 11.84
CA LYS A 112 13.67 -10.23 10.68
C LYS A 112 15.18 -10.28 10.82
N PRO A 113 15.84 -11.13 10.02
CA PRO A 113 17.30 -11.05 9.88
C PRO A 113 17.71 -9.65 9.43
N GLU A 114 18.97 -9.29 9.63
CA GLU A 114 19.48 -7.95 9.32
C GLU A 114 19.34 -7.55 7.87
N THR A 115 19.13 -8.49 6.98
CA THR A 115 18.89 -8.17 5.58
C THR A 115 17.57 -7.46 5.36
N TYR A 116 16.72 -7.49 6.35
CA TYR A 116 15.42 -6.81 6.30
C TYR A 116 15.59 -5.36 6.73
N THR A 117 15.25 -4.44 5.84
CA THR A 117 15.43 -3.01 6.05
C THR A 117 14.13 -2.23 6.10
N GLY A 118 13.03 -2.91 6.00
CA GLY A 118 11.71 -2.29 5.93
C GLY A 118 11.40 -1.28 6.99
#